data_0b2d7783a5b0b239ac29ca231a6ef341
#
_entry.id   0b2d7783a5b0b239ac29ca231a6ef341
#
_cell.length_a   1.000
_cell.length_b   1.000
_cell.length_c   1.000
_cell.angle_alpha   90.00
_cell.angle_beta   90.00
_cell.angle_gamma   90.00
#
_symmetry.space_group_name_H-M   'P 1'
#
loop_
_entity.id
_entity.type
_entity.pdbx_description
1 polymer ?
#
loop_
_entity_poly.entity_id
_entity_poly.type
_entity_poly.pdbx_seq_one_letter_code
_entity_poly.pdbx_strand_id
1 'polypeptide(L)'
;MKISVVIPVYNEVESLRELHQQLTQSLSSFEAYEILFIDDGSTDGSVDLVRLLSETDNHINLIQFHRNYGKSAALSEGFKYAKGDYIVTMDGDLQDDPAEIPNLVRKLEEGYDLVSGWKKDRKDPISKTVPSKLFNFVTRLFTGVNIHDFNCGLKIYRKAVVKTLDIYGGRHRYIPALAGQKKFKVTEIIVHHRPRIHGETKYGGARLFHGFFDLISILFLSKYIQSPIYFFGQIGLFTFLIGLAIECYVLYLKYFMGEPFAKHIALLMLGVLIIVVG
;
A
#
# COMPACT_ATOMS: atom_id res chain seq x y z
N MET A 1 -25.74 -10.01 9.03
CA MET A 1 -24.46 -9.55 8.42
C MET A 1 -23.53 -9.10 9.53
N LYS A 2 -22.32 -9.65 9.60
CA LYS A 2 -21.33 -9.27 10.63
C LYS A 2 -20.20 -8.45 10.02
N ILE A 3 -19.78 -7.36 10.69
CA ILE A 3 -18.68 -6.49 10.28
C ILE A 3 -17.50 -6.69 11.23
N SER A 4 -16.29 -6.83 10.68
CA SER A 4 -15.04 -6.76 11.44
C SER A 4 -14.29 -5.49 11.05
N VAL A 5 -14.00 -4.62 12.03
CA VAL A 5 -13.17 -3.43 11.81
C VAL A 5 -11.75 -3.73 12.29
N VAL A 6 -10.78 -3.70 11.40
CA VAL A 6 -9.35 -3.98 11.65
C VAL A 6 -8.58 -2.69 11.72
N ILE A 7 -7.97 -2.42 12.86
CA ILE A 7 -7.29 -1.16 13.18
C ILE A 7 -5.85 -1.45 13.60
N PRO A 8 -4.86 -1.25 12.73
CA PRO A 8 -3.46 -1.25 13.11
C PRO A 8 -3.16 -0.08 14.05
N VAL A 9 -2.51 -0.37 15.16
CA VAL A 9 -2.14 0.62 16.19
C VAL A 9 -0.63 0.60 16.41
N TYR A 10 -0.01 1.77 16.47
CA TYR A 10 1.39 1.93 16.87
C TYR A 10 1.60 3.32 17.47
N ASN A 11 1.64 3.41 18.80
CA ASN A 11 1.79 4.65 19.58
C ASN A 11 0.71 5.67 19.21
N GLU A 12 -0.54 5.35 19.51
CA GLU A 12 -1.74 6.17 19.21
C GLU A 12 -2.66 6.30 20.44
N VAL A 13 -2.10 6.25 21.66
CA VAL A 13 -2.89 6.24 22.92
C VAL A 13 -3.88 7.41 23.00
N GLU A 14 -3.52 8.59 22.49
CA GLU A 14 -4.33 9.81 22.58
C GLU A 14 -5.62 9.74 21.74
N SER A 15 -5.60 8.97 20.64
CA SER A 15 -6.71 8.88 19.69
C SER A 15 -7.66 7.71 19.94
N LEU A 16 -7.19 6.63 20.58
CA LEU A 16 -7.93 5.35 20.64
C LEU A 16 -9.26 5.45 21.38
N ARG A 17 -9.37 6.24 22.46
CA ARG A 17 -10.63 6.38 23.21
C ARG A 17 -11.71 7.05 22.38
N GLU A 18 -11.37 8.13 21.70
CA GLU A 18 -12.29 8.84 20.83
C GLU A 18 -12.67 7.99 19.62
N LEU A 19 -11.69 7.30 19.02
CA LEU A 19 -11.93 6.38 17.91
C LEU A 19 -12.92 5.27 18.29
N HIS A 20 -12.76 4.67 19.47
CA HIS A 20 -13.68 3.65 19.97
C HIS A 20 -15.10 4.20 20.09
N GLN A 21 -15.29 5.39 20.67
CA GLN A 21 -16.62 6.01 20.80
C GLN A 21 -17.28 6.26 19.44
N GLN A 22 -16.53 6.80 18.48
CA GLN A 22 -17.03 7.06 17.12
C GLN A 22 -17.37 5.76 16.38
N LEU A 23 -16.56 4.72 16.54
CA LEU A 23 -16.82 3.39 15.96
C LEU A 23 -18.08 2.77 16.54
N THR A 24 -18.24 2.75 17.86
CA THR A 24 -19.41 2.19 18.51
C THR A 24 -20.69 2.91 18.04
N GLN A 25 -20.64 4.22 17.90
CA GLN A 25 -21.75 4.99 17.35
C GLN A 25 -22.07 4.61 15.90
N SER A 26 -21.06 4.53 15.04
CA SER A 26 -21.26 4.22 13.62
C SER A 26 -21.69 2.77 13.38
N LEU A 27 -21.24 1.85 14.23
CA LEU A 27 -21.52 0.43 14.10
C LEU A 27 -22.83 0.01 14.80
N SER A 28 -23.42 0.85 15.63
CA SER A 28 -24.67 0.56 16.36
C SER A 28 -25.86 0.22 15.45
N SER A 29 -25.83 0.66 14.19
CA SER A 29 -26.88 0.35 13.20
C SER A 29 -26.75 -1.06 12.58
N PHE A 30 -25.66 -1.78 12.85
CA PHE A 30 -25.43 -3.12 12.34
C PHE A 30 -25.76 -4.18 13.39
N GLU A 31 -26.34 -5.29 12.96
CA GLU A 31 -26.80 -6.37 13.83
C GLU A 31 -25.65 -7.03 14.63
N ALA A 32 -24.48 -7.16 14.02
CA ALA A 32 -23.31 -7.73 14.67
C ALA A 32 -22.01 -7.09 14.13
N TYR A 33 -21.11 -6.75 15.04
CA TYR A 33 -19.79 -6.26 14.68
C TYR A 33 -18.72 -6.71 15.66
N GLU A 34 -17.47 -6.54 15.29
CA GLU A 34 -16.29 -6.66 16.15
C GLU A 34 -15.25 -5.63 15.74
N ILE A 35 -14.48 -5.16 16.71
CA ILE A 35 -13.36 -4.21 16.53
C ILE A 35 -12.08 -4.95 16.91
N LEU A 36 -11.16 -5.10 15.95
CA LEU A 36 -9.88 -5.76 16.12
C LEU A 36 -8.78 -4.72 16.12
N PHE A 37 -8.29 -4.38 17.30
CA PHE A 37 -7.08 -3.58 17.45
C PHE A 37 -5.86 -4.48 17.33
N ILE A 38 -4.98 -4.18 16.39
CA ILE A 38 -3.74 -4.91 16.16
C ILE A 38 -2.59 -4.00 16.56
N ASP A 39 -2.09 -4.19 17.76
CA ASP A 39 -0.98 -3.42 18.29
C ASP A 39 0.34 -3.88 17.69
N ASP A 40 1.01 -2.99 16.99
CA ASP A 40 2.29 -3.24 16.30
C ASP A 40 3.49 -2.90 17.21
N GLY A 41 3.43 -3.32 18.49
CA GLY A 41 4.50 -3.13 19.45
C GLY A 41 4.60 -1.72 20.02
N SER A 42 3.47 -1.13 20.42
CA SER A 42 3.43 0.20 21.05
C SER A 42 4.13 0.25 22.41
N THR A 43 4.64 1.44 22.75
CA THR A 43 5.36 1.72 24.00
C THR A 43 4.77 2.88 24.79
N ASP A 44 3.65 3.47 24.33
CA ASP A 44 3.04 4.69 24.86
C ASP A 44 1.81 4.45 25.76
N GLY A 45 1.49 3.18 26.11
CA GLY A 45 0.29 2.83 26.86
C GLY A 45 -0.95 2.53 25.99
N SER A 46 -0.83 2.50 24.66
CA SER A 46 -1.93 2.13 23.75
C SER A 46 -2.52 0.76 24.09
N VAL A 47 -1.68 -0.22 24.40
CA VAL A 47 -2.09 -1.59 24.76
C VAL A 47 -2.95 -1.61 26.02
N ASP A 48 -2.52 -0.89 27.08
CA ASP A 48 -3.23 -0.87 28.34
C ASP A 48 -4.60 -0.19 28.21
N LEU A 49 -4.66 0.87 27.39
CA LEU A 49 -5.92 1.54 27.09
C LEU A 49 -6.88 0.61 26.34
N VAL A 50 -6.42 -0.13 25.31
CA VAL A 50 -7.30 -1.04 24.57
C VAL A 50 -7.76 -2.20 25.47
N ARG A 51 -6.93 -2.71 26.37
CA ARG A 51 -7.34 -3.71 27.38
C ARG A 51 -8.45 -3.18 28.28
N LEU A 52 -8.27 -1.97 28.80
CA LEU A 52 -9.29 -1.31 29.62
C LEU A 52 -10.62 -1.14 28.86
N LEU A 53 -10.57 -0.74 27.57
CA LEU A 53 -11.77 -0.63 26.74
C LEU A 53 -12.44 -2.00 26.52
N SER A 54 -11.65 -3.07 26.35
CA SER A 54 -12.18 -4.42 26.16
C SER A 54 -12.87 -5.01 27.40
N GLU A 55 -12.57 -4.51 28.59
CA GLU A 55 -13.29 -4.89 29.83
C GLU A 55 -14.74 -4.35 29.85
N THR A 56 -14.98 -3.25 29.16
CA THR A 56 -16.30 -2.58 29.12
C THR A 56 -17.08 -2.84 27.84
N ASP A 57 -16.42 -3.27 26.78
CA ASP A 57 -17.03 -3.54 25.46
C ASP A 57 -16.55 -4.90 24.90
N ASN A 58 -17.45 -5.88 24.91
CA ASN A 58 -17.20 -7.24 24.42
C ASN A 58 -16.98 -7.33 22.90
N HIS A 59 -17.21 -6.26 22.16
CA HIS A 59 -16.94 -6.22 20.71
C HIS A 59 -15.45 -6.02 20.40
N ILE A 60 -14.63 -5.60 21.41
CA ILE A 60 -13.22 -5.31 21.24
C ILE A 60 -12.39 -6.58 21.39
N ASN A 61 -11.48 -6.78 20.45
CA ASN A 61 -10.43 -7.79 20.50
C ASN A 61 -9.07 -7.12 20.30
N LEU A 62 -8.08 -7.49 21.09
CA LEU A 62 -6.71 -7.00 20.98
C LEU A 62 -5.78 -8.14 20.55
N ILE A 63 -5.00 -7.87 19.52
CA ILE A 63 -3.84 -8.70 19.11
C ILE A 63 -2.59 -7.84 19.30
N GLN A 64 -1.66 -8.28 20.13
CA GLN A 64 -0.46 -7.54 20.47
C GLN A 64 0.78 -8.21 19.88
N PHE A 65 1.62 -7.44 19.19
CA PHE A 65 2.92 -7.88 18.71
C PHE A 65 4.03 -7.57 19.74
N HIS A 66 5.05 -8.40 19.79
CA HIS A 66 6.20 -8.19 20.67
C HIS A 66 7.08 -6.99 20.24
N ARG A 67 7.05 -6.60 18.97
CA ARG A 67 7.79 -5.46 18.41
C ARG A 67 7.08 -4.95 17.17
N ASN A 68 7.53 -3.82 16.64
CA ASN A 68 7.02 -3.29 15.37
C ASN A 68 7.46 -4.17 14.19
N TYR A 69 6.46 -4.71 13.47
CA TYR A 69 6.60 -5.48 12.22
C TYR A 69 6.05 -4.72 11.01
N GLY A 70 5.40 -3.58 11.25
CA GLY A 70 4.83 -2.70 10.24
C GLY A 70 3.36 -3.00 9.92
N LYS A 71 2.70 -1.97 9.37
CA LYS A 71 1.25 -1.96 9.08
C LYS A 71 0.76 -3.15 8.25
N SER A 72 1.57 -3.65 7.31
CA SER A 72 1.17 -4.83 6.51
C SER A 72 1.04 -6.09 7.35
N ALA A 73 1.95 -6.31 8.31
CA ALA A 73 1.89 -7.44 9.23
C ALA A 73 0.64 -7.34 10.12
N ALA A 74 0.38 -6.15 10.67
CA ALA A 74 -0.80 -5.91 11.50
C ALA A 74 -2.10 -6.17 10.73
N LEU A 75 -2.22 -5.67 9.49
CA LEU A 75 -3.38 -5.93 8.65
C LEU A 75 -3.51 -7.43 8.29
N SER A 76 -2.40 -8.10 7.98
CA SER A 76 -2.40 -9.53 7.68
C SER A 76 -2.94 -10.37 8.84
N GLU A 77 -2.48 -10.09 10.06
CA GLU A 77 -3.02 -10.76 11.25
C GLU A 77 -4.50 -10.40 11.48
N GLY A 78 -4.85 -9.11 11.40
CA GLY A 78 -6.24 -8.69 11.51
C GLY A 78 -7.17 -9.42 10.53
N PHE A 79 -6.73 -9.62 9.29
CA PHE A 79 -7.49 -10.37 8.27
C PHE A 79 -7.61 -11.86 8.57
N LYS A 80 -6.63 -12.47 9.25
CA LYS A 80 -6.72 -13.87 9.68
C LYS A 80 -7.78 -14.06 10.77
N TYR A 81 -7.81 -13.14 11.74
CA TYR A 81 -8.70 -13.23 12.89
C TYR A 81 -10.09 -12.66 12.65
N ALA A 82 -10.29 -11.82 11.63
CA ALA A 82 -11.58 -11.25 11.29
C ALA A 82 -12.64 -12.33 10.98
N LYS A 83 -13.75 -12.28 11.73
CA LYS A 83 -14.86 -13.26 11.65
C LYS A 83 -16.03 -12.75 10.80
N GLY A 84 -16.08 -11.44 10.53
CA GLY A 84 -17.15 -10.79 9.79
C GLY A 84 -17.27 -11.24 8.34
N ASP A 85 -18.44 -11.00 7.76
CA ASP A 85 -18.69 -11.17 6.33
C ASP A 85 -18.04 -10.05 5.52
N TYR A 86 -18.04 -8.85 6.11
CA TYR A 86 -17.39 -7.66 5.62
C TYR A 86 -16.29 -7.22 6.58
N ILE A 87 -15.14 -6.89 6.02
CA ILE A 87 -13.99 -6.45 6.76
C ILE A 87 -13.71 -4.99 6.40
N VAL A 88 -13.63 -4.12 7.40
CA VAL A 88 -13.27 -2.72 7.25
C VAL A 88 -11.85 -2.54 7.79
N THR A 89 -11.01 -1.82 7.06
CA THR A 89 -9.72 -1.33 7.58
C THR A 89 -9.81 0.17 7.78
N MET A 90 -9.19 0.70 8.82
CA MET A 90 -8.98 2.13 9.02
C MET A 90 -7.76 2.40 9.88
N ASP A 91 -7.26 3.62 9.86
CA ASP A 91 -6.11 4.03 10.68
C ASP A 91 -6.55 4.47 12.08
N GLY A 92 -5.67 4.29 13.08
CA GLY A 92 -5.96 4.61 14.49
C GLY A 92 -5.82 6.09 14.85
N ASP A 93 -5.48 6.98 13.91
CA ASP A 93 -5.07 8.37 14.14
C ASP A 93 -6.21 9.41 13.97
N LEU A 94 -7.47 8.97 13.94
CA LEU A 94 -8.68 9.78 13.77
C LEU A 94 -8.79 10.56 12.44
N GLN A 95 -7.87 10.33 11.48
CA GLN A 95 -7.94 10.98 10.17
C GLN A 95 -9.06 10.40 9.29
N ASP A 96 -9.34 9.11 9.42
CA ASP A 96 -10.46 8.44 8.77
C ASP A 96 -11.74 8.59 9.61
N ASP A 97 -12.87 8.87 8.97
CA ASP A 97 -14.15 9.07 9.65
C ASP A 97 -14.96 7.75 9.74
N PRO A 98 -15.19 7.18 10.94
CA PRO A 98 -16.02 5.98 11.08
C PRO A 98 -17.44 6.14 10.55
N ALA A 99 -17.98 7.37 10.50
CA ALA A 99 -19.32 7.64 9.97
C ALA A 99 -19.47 7.29 8.48
N GLU A 100 -18.36 7.09 7.77
CA GLU A 100 -18.38 6.65 6.36
C GLU A 100 -18.57 5.13 6.19
N ILE A 101 -18.48 4.33 7.26
CA ILE A 101 -18.63 2.86 7.18
C ILE A 101 -19.96 2.44 6.55
N PRO A 102 -21.14 3.01 6.93
CA PRO A 102 -22.41 2.67 6.29
C PRO A 102 -22.45 2.98 4.79
N ASN A 103 -21.78 4.07 4.34
CA ASN A 103 -21.68 4.42 2.93
C ASN A 103 -20.84 3.41 2.15
N LEU A 104 -19.71 2.97 2.74
CA LEU A 104 -18.87 1.92 2.18
C LEU A 104 -19.61 0.59 2.06
N VAL A 105 -20.37 0.19 3.08
CA VAL A 105 -21.19 -1.03 3.06
C VAL A 105 -22.21 -0.96 1.93
N ARG A 106 -22.97 0.13 1.82
CA ARG A 106 -23.97 0.33 0.76
C ARG A 106 -23.31 0.19 -0.62
N LYS A 107 -22.14 0.80 -0.81
CA LYS A 107 -21.42 0.71 -2.08
C LYS A 107 -20.93 -0.70 -2.37
N LEU A 108 -20.47 -1.45 -1.36
CA LEU A 108 -20.05 -2.84 -1.52
C LEU A 108 -21.22 -3.74 -1.96
N GLU A 109 -22.42 -3.47 -1.44
CA GLU A 109 -23.64 -4.22 -1.75
C GLU A 109 -24.15 -4.01 -3.17
N GLU A 110 -23.72 -2.95 -3.87
CA GLU A 110 -23.98 -2.76 -5.31
C GLU A 110 -23.30 -3.84 -6.19
N GLY A 111 -22.60 -4.81 -5.59
CA GLY A 111 -21.97 -5.93 -6.32
C GLY A 111 -20.46 -5.79 -6.47
N TYR A 112 -19.82 -4.96 -5.66
CA TYR A 112 -18.36 -4.85 -5.56
C TYR A 112 -17.81 -5.80 -4.49
N ASP A 113 -16.50 -6.11 -4.61
CA ASP A 113 -15.78 -6.97 -3.68
C ASP A 113 -14.86 -6.17 -2.75
N LEU A 114 -14.41 -4.99 -3.20
CA LEU A 114 -13.60 -4.03 -2.47
C LEU A 114 -14.05 -2.60 -2.79
N VAL A 115 -14.25 -1.79 -1.76
CA VAL A 115 -14.49 -0.35 -1.90
C VAL A 115 -13.41 0.40 -1.12
N SER A 116 -12.66 1.28 -1.79
CA SER A 116 -11.66 2.16 -1.18
C SER A 116 -12.25 3.55 -0.90
N GLY A 117 -11.86 4.17 0.18
CA GLY A 117 -12.11 5.59 0.34
C GLY A 117 -11.25 6.42 -0.62
N TRP A 118 -11.80 7.50 -1.15
CA TRP A 118 -11.08 8.51 -1.92
C TRP A 118 -11.07 9.84 -1.15
N LYS A 119 -9.90 10.22 -0.64
CA LYS A 119 -9.67 11.49 0.05
C LYS A 119 -9.52 12.62 -0.98
N LYS A 120 -10.65 13.07 -1.58
CA LYS A 120 -10.65 14.05 -2.68
C LYS A 120 -10.11 15.41 -2.24
N ASP A 121 -10.58 15.91 -1.10
CA ASP A 121 -10.27 17.26 -0.59
C ASP A 121 -9.14 17.21 0.46
N ARG A 122 -7.98 16.66 0.06
CA ARG A 122 -6.80 16.62 0.95
C ARG A 122 -6.25 18.02 1.21
N LYS A 123 -6.14 18.38 2.48
CA LYS A 123 -5.45 19.60 2.95
C LYS A 123 -3.94 19.36 3.19
N ASP A 124 -3.36 18.35 2.55
CA ASP A 124 -1.93 18.03 2.67
C ASP A 124 -1.05 18.99 1.87
N PRO A 125 0.20 19.27 2.31
CA PRO A 125 1.17 20.07 1.56
C PRO A 125 1.42 19.52 0.15
N ILE A 126 1.74 20.42 -0.81
CA ILE A 126 2.01 20.07 -2.22
C ILE A 126 3.12 19.01 -2.33
N SER A 127 4.14 19.09 -1.47
CA SER A 127 5.24 18.10 -1.40
C SER A 127 4.78 16.66 -1.11
N LYS A 128 3.58 16.47 -0.53
CA LYS A 128 2.98 15.17 -0.27
C LYS A 128 1.97 14.77 -1.36
N THR A 129 1.26 15.74 -1.93
CA THR A 129 0.19 15.48 -2.90
C THR A 129 0.72 15.12 -4.30
N VAL A 130 1.77 15.77 -4.79
CA VAL A 130 2.33 15.50 -6.12
C VAL A 130 2.90 14.09 -6.25
N PRO A 131 3.78 13.60 -5.35
CA PRO A 131 4.25 12.22 -5.38
C PRO A 131 3.12 11.19 -5.26
N SER A 132 2.10 11.47 -4.43
CA SER A 132 0.94 10.59 -4.27
C SER A 132 0.10 10.50 -5.54
N LYS A 133 -0.12 11.62 -6.24
CA LYS A 133 -0.85 11.63 -7.53
C LYS A 133 -0.10 10.85 -8.61
N LEU A 134 1.22 11.04 -8.71
CA LEU A 134 2.06 10.29 -9.66
C LEU A 134 2.00 8.78 -9.36
N PHE A 135 2.16 8.41 -8.08
CA PHE A 135 2.04 7.03 -7.64
C PHE A 135 0.69 6.42 -8.03
N ASN A 136 -0.42 7.09 -7.72
CA ASN A 136 -1.75 6.62 -8.04
C ASN A 136 -1.98 6.50 -9.56
N PHE A 137 -1.50 7.47 -10.34
CA PHE A 137 -1.59 7.44 -11.80
C PHE A 137 -0.85 6.23 -12.39
N VAL A 138 0.40 6.01 -11.98
CA VAL A 138 1.21 4.88 -12.44
C VAL A 138 0.58 3.56 -12.01
N THR A 139 0.15 3.44 -10.74
CA THR A 139 -0.51 2.23 -10.24
C THR A 139 -1.76 1.92 -11.07
N ARG A 140 -2.61 2.91 -11.36
CA ARG A 140 -3.80 2.77 -12.21
C ARG A 140 -3.45 2.25 -13.61
N LEU A 141 -2.45 2.87 -14.24
CA LEU A 141 -2.01 2.52 -15.60
C LEU A 141 -1.55 1.05 -15.68
N PHE A 142 -0.78 0.59 -14.70
CA PHE A 142 -0.18 -0.75 -14.73
C PHE A 142 -1.07 -1.86 -14.17
N THR A 143 -1.98 -1.52 -13.26
CA THR A 143 -2.87 -2.53 -12.65
C THR A 143 -4.21 -2.65 -13.33
N GLY A 144 -4.59 -1.65 -14.12
CA GLY A 144 -5.91 -1.56 -14.75
C GLY A 144 -7.06 -1.28 -13.76
N VAL A 145 -6.76 -1.04 -12.48
CA VAL A 145 -7.76 -0.73 -11.45
C VAL A 145 -8.03 0.78 -11.46
N ASN A 146 -9.25 1.17 -11.82
CA ASN A 146 -9.61 2.57 -12.01
C ASN A 146 -10.11 3.21 -10.69
N ILE A 147 -9.18 3.50 -9.77
CA ILE A 147 -9.42 4.28 -8.55
C ILE A 147 -8.41 5.43 -8.42
N HIS A 148 -8.77 6.48 -7.68
CA HIS A 148 -7.94 7.68 -7.52
C HIS A 148 -7.00 7.61 -6.31
N ASP A 149 -7.37 6.82 -5.26
CA ASP A 149 -6.57 6.73 -4.04
C ASP A 149 -6.33 5.28 -3.60
N PHE A 150 -5.18 4.72 -3.98
CA PHE A 150 -4.78 3.38 -3.55
C PHE A 150 -4.36 3.32 -2.08
N ASN A 151 -3.91 4.45 -1.51
CA ASN A 151 -3.29 4.51 -0.19
C ASN A 151 -4.23 4.97 0.94
N CYS A 152 -5.52 5.16 0.68
CA CYS A 152 -6.49 5.44 1.74
C CYS A 152 -6.49 4.31 2.78
N GLY A 153 -6.51 4.62 4.09
CA GLY A 153 -6.62 3.64 5.19
C GLY A 153 -8.00 3.00 5.22
N LEU A 154 -9.01 3.83 5.02
CA LEU A 154 -10.41 3.42 5.09
C LEU A 154 -10.83 2.65 3.83
N LYS A 155 -11.06 1.36 3.99
CA LYS A 155 -11.50 0.43 2.94
C LYS A 155 -12.44 -0.61 3.51
N ILE A 156 -13.33 -1.14 2.68
CA ILE A 156 -14.16 -2.29 3.00
C ILE A 156 -13.96 -3.41 1.98
N TYR A 157 -14.02 -4.63 2.47
CA TYR A 157 -13.76 -5.84 1.69
C TYR A 157 -14.82 -6.91 1.99
N ARG A 158 -15.20 -7.70 0.99
CA ARG A 158 -15.81 -9.00 1.24
C ARG A 158 -14.76 -9.95 1.83
N LYS A 159 -15.18 -10.85 2.71
CA LYS A 159 -14.30 -11.84 3.35
C LYS A 159 -13.45 -12.63 2.35
N ALA A 160 -13.99 -12.97 1.19
CA ALA A 160 -13.29 -13.68 0.13
C ALA A 160 -12.03 -12.94 -0.35
N VAL A 161 -12.08 -11.61 -0.42
CA VAL A 161 -10.94 -10.78 -0.84
C VAL A 161 -9.79 -10.94 0.14
N VAL A 162 -10.03 -10.68 1.42
CA VAL A 162 -8.96 -10.68 2.44
C VAL A 162 -8.37 -12.07 2.68
N LYS A 163 -9.16 -13.14 2.48
CA LYS A 163 -8.67 -14.52 2.60
C LYS A 163 -7.78 -14.96 1.43
N THR A 164 -7.83 -14.26 0.31
CA THR A 164 -7.03 -14.56 -0.90
C THR A 164 -5.81 -13.68 -1.07
N LEU A 165 -5.66 -12.63 -0.26
CA LEU A 165 -4.56 -11.66 -0.38
C LEU A 165 -3.42 -11.99 0.59
N ASP A 166 -2.22 -12.10 0.05
CA ASP A 166 -0.98 -12.20 0.84
C ASP A 166 -0.38 -10.82 1.02
N ILE A 167 -0.48 -10.26 2.25
CA ILE A 167 -0.04 -8.91 2.57
C ILE A 167 1.20 -8.97 3.46
N TYR A 168 2.35 -8.50 2.93
CA TYR A 168 3.62 -8.39 3.64
C TYR A 168 4.43 -7.18 3.15
N GLY A 169 5.45 -6.76 3.89
CA GLY A 169 6.29 -5.61 3.53
C GLY A 169 5.47 -4.33 3.34
N GLY A 170 5.63 -3.64 2.21
CA GLY A 170 4.87 -2.43 1.84
C GLY A 170 3.53 -2.67 1.16
N ARG A 171 3.06 -3.93 1.03
CA ARG A 171 1.90 -4.30 0.18
C ARG A 171 0.55 -3.76 0.64
N HIS A 172 0.42 -3.29 1.89
CA HIS A 172 -0.82 -2.66 2.37
C HIS A 172 -1.29 -1.49 1.49
N ARG A 173 -0.35 -0.82 0.80
CA ARG A 173 -0.65 0.28 -0.14
C ARG A 173 -1.25 -0.20 -1.45
N TYR A 174 -1.04 -1.47 -1.80
CA TYR A 174 -1.43 -2.05 -3.09
C TYR A 174 -2.61 -3.00 -3.00
N ILE A 175 -3.28 -3.09 -1.86
CA ILE A 175 -4.40 -4.02 -1.66
C ILE A 175 -5.45 -3.91 -2.78
N PRO A 176 -5.92 -2.71 -3.21
CA PRO A 176 -6.85 -2.62 -4.32
C PRO A 176 -6.27 -3.13 -5.64
N ALA A 177 -4.99 -2.90 -5.89
CA ALA A 177 -4.30 -3.40 -7.08
C ALA A 177 -4.20 -4.92 -7.07
N LEU A 178 -3.78 -5.51 -5.95
CA LEU A 178 -3.70 -6.97 -5.77
C LEU A 178 -5.08 -7.65 -5.90
N ALA A 179 -6.13 -7.02 -5.36
CA ALA A 179 -7.50 -7.51 -5.52
C ALA A 179 -7.93 -7.47 -7.00
N GLY A 180 -7.66 -6.37 -7.70
CA GLY A 180 -7.97 -6.25 -9.13
C GLY A 180 -7.23 -7.28 -10.00
N GLN A 181 -5.96 -7.59 -9.70
CA GLN A 181 -5.22 -8.67 -10.37
C GLN A 181 -5.86 -10.05 -10.19
N LYS A 182 -6.46 -10.29 -9.03
CA LYS A 182 -7.23 -11.52 -8.75
C LYS A 182 -8.67 -11.46 -9.30
N LYS A 183 -8.99 -10.44 -10.13
CA LYS A 183 -10.29 -10.25 -10.78
C LYS A 183 -11.45 -9.91 -9.84
N PHE A 184 -11.17 -9.45 -8.64
CA PHE A 184 -12.18 -8.86 -7.77
C PHE A 184 -12.63 -7.50 -8.31
N LYS A 185 -13.91 -7.18 -8.14
CA LYS A 185 -14.49 -5.89 -8.54
C LYS A 185 -14.14 -4.82 -7.52
N VAL A 186 -13.27 -3.89 -7.92
CA VAL A 186 -12.78 -2.79 -7.07
C VAL A 186 -13.41 -1.47 -7.49
N THR A 187 -13.82 -0.67 -6.51
CA THR A 187 -14.32 0.69 -6.72
C THR A 187 -13.90 1.60 -5.56
N GLU A 188 -14.29 2.87 -5.63
CA GLU A 188 -14.05 3.85 -4.57
C GLU A 188 -15.27 4.73 -4.34
N ILE A 189 -15.33 5.36 -3.16
CA ILE A 189 -16.24 6.45 -2.83
C ILE A 189 -15.47 7.61 -2.23
N ILE A 190 -15.97 8.83 -2.43
CA ILE A 190 -15.42 10.02 -1.75
C ILE A 190 -15.74 9.88 -0.26
N VAL A 191 -14.70 10.02 0.58
CA VAL A 191 -14.83 9.96 2.04
C VAL A 191 -14.31 11.25 2.66
N HIS A 192 -14.88 11.62 3.79
CA HIS A 192 -14.41 12.74 4.59
C HIS A 192 -13.04 12.40 5.20
N HIS A 193 -12.07 13.31 5.05
CA HIS A 193 -10.74 13.18 5.64
C HIS A 193 -10.49 14.33 6.61
N ARG A 194 -10.19 13.99 7.85
CA ARG A 194 -9.91 14.96 8.91
C ARG A 194 -8.42 15.29 8.97
N PRO A 195 -8.04 16.51 9.37
CA PRO A 195 -6.65 16.80 9.70
C PRO A 195 -6.23 15.94 10.90
N ARG A 196 -4.96 15.55 10.95
CA ARG A 196 -4.40 14.85 12.13
C ARG A 196 -4.49 15.77 13.35
N ILE A 197 -5.07 15.27 14.44
CA ILE A 197 -5.24 16.00 15.70
C ILE A 197 -4.08 15.71 16.63
N HIS A 198 -3.62 14.44 16.70
CA HIS A 198 -2.58 13.95 17.60
C HIS A 198 -1.42 13.30 16.85
N GLY A 199 -0.21 13.28 17.47
CA GLY A 199 0.97 12.59 16.97
C GLY A 199 1.75 13.30 15.85
N GLU A 200 2.99 12.89 15.63
CA GLU A 200 3.90 13.41 14.61
C GLU A 200 3.92 12.55 13.34
N THR A 201 4.27 13.17 12.22
CA THR A 201 4.44 12.45 10.94
C THR A 201 5.70 11.59 11.00
N LYS A 202 5.57 10.28 11.06
CA LYS A 202 6.68 9.29 11.17
C LYS A 202 7.51 9.13 9.87
N TYR A 203 7.30 9.98 8.84
CA TYR A 203 7.97 9.87 7.53
C TYR A 203 8.83 11.11 7.21
N GLY A 204 10.16 10.91 7.07
CA GLY A 204 11.14 11.93 6.73
C GLY A 204 11.42 12.09 5.21
N GLY A 205 12.50 12.84 4.85
CA GLY A 205 12.87 13.23 3.46
C GLY A 205 13.20 12.09 2.48
N ALA A 206 13.39 10.85 2.94
CA ALA A 206 13.58 9.65 2.10
C ALA A 206 12.34 9.25 1.28
N ARG A 207 11.22 9.99 1.39
CA ARG A 207 9.92 9.67 0.78
C ARG A 207 9.96 9.59 -0.76
N LEU A 208 10.78 10.42 -1.41
CA LEU A 208 10.94 10.40 -2.87
C LEU A 208 11.59 9.10 -3.35
N PHE A 209 12.66 8.66 -2.66
CA PHE A 209 13.32 7.39 -2.96
C PHE A 209 12.39 6.20 -2.69
N HIS A 210 11.67 6.19 -1.58
CA HIS A 210 10.69 5.15 -1.30
C HIS A 210 9.58 5.12 -2.36
N GLY A 211 9.09 6.29 -2.80
CA GLY A 211 8.10 6.37 -3.88
C GLY A 211 8.59 5.76 -5.21
N PHE A 212 9.85 5.98 -5.56
CA PHE A 212 10.45 5.41 -6.77
C PHE A 212 10.56 3.87 -6.69
N PHE A 213 11.07 3.35 -5.58
CA PHE A 213 11.13 1.89 -5.39
C PHE A 213 9.75 1.26 -5.23
N ASP A 214 8.80 1.97 -4.65
CA ASP A 214 7.41 1.55 -4.61
C ASP A 214 6.82 1.41 -6.02
N LEU A 215 7.11 2.35 -6.94
CA LEU A 215 6.68 2.26 -8.35
C LEU A 215 7.28 1.03 -9.06
N ILE A 216 8.58 0.79 -8.90
CA ILE A 216 9.24 -0.40 -9.45
C ILE A 216 8.60 -1.68 -8.88
N SER A 217 8.33 -1.68 -7.58
CA SER A 217 7.67 -2.82 -6.92
C SER A 217 6.28 -3.08 -7.48
N ILE A 218 5.48 -2.04 -7.75
CA ILE A 218 4.17 -2.19 -8.39
C ILE A 218 4.30 -2.81 -9.78
N LEU A 219 5.20 -2.28 -10.60
CA LEU A 219 5.44 -2.81 -11.95
C LEU A 219 5.79 -4.29 -11.92
N PHE A 220 6.71 -4.65 -11.03
CA PHE A 220 7.16 -6.02 -10.86
C PHE A 220 6.02 -6.93 -10.35
N LEU A 221 5.32 -6.51 -9.28
CA LEU A 221 4.23 -7.27 -8.68
C LEU A 221 3.02 -7.39 -9.59
N SER A 222 2.74 -6.38 -10.42
CA SER A 222 1.57 -6.38 -11.29
C SER A 222 1.68 -7.36 -12.45
N LYS A 223 2.86 -7.52 -13.02
CA LYS A 223 3.02 -8.26 -14.29
C LYS A 223 4.01 -9.43 -14.20
N TYR A 224 5.03 -9.33 -13.36
CA TYR A 224 6.19 -10.22 -13.43
C TYR A 224 6.41 -11.09 -12.19
N ILE A 225 5.50 -11.05 -11.19
CA ILE A 225 5.67 -11.84 -9.96
C ILE A 225 5.75 -13.35 -10.21
N GLN A 226 5.01 -13.84 -11.21
CA GLN A 226 5.02 -15.27 -11.57
C GLN A 226 6.16 -15.66 -12.52
N SER A 227 6.78 -14.69 -13.18
CA SER A 227 7.83 -14.93 -14.18
C SER A 227 8.85 -13.78 -14.16
N PRO A 228 9.68 -13.69 -13.10
CA PRO A 228 10.69 -12.62 -12.93
C PRO A 228 11.67 -12.50 -14.08
N ILE A 229 11.96 -13.63 -14.73
CA ILE A 229 12.90 -13.69 -15.86
C ILE A 229 12.50 -12.76 -17.02
N TYR A 230 11.20 -12.55 -17.25
CA TYR A 230 10.79 -11.64 -18.33
C TYR A 230 11.07 -10.16 -17.99
N PHE A 231 11.03 -9.79 -16.73
CA PHE A 231 11.37 -8.41 -16.32
C PHE A 231 12.88 -8.16 -16.44
N PHE A 232 13.67 -9.01 -15.81
CA PHE A 232 15.13 -8.86 -15.82
C PHE A 232 15.73 -9.15 -17.20
N GLY A 233 15.23 -10.18 -17.89
CA GLY A 233 15.72 -10.54 -19.22
C GLY A 233 15.44 -9.48 -20.28
N GLN A 234 14.31 -8.75 -20.23
CA GLN A 234 14.07 -7.65 -21.15
C GLN A 234 15.02 -6.47 -20.90
N ILE A 235 15.25 -6.12 -19.64
CA ILE A 235 16.19 -5.06 -19.27
C ILE A 235 17.61 -5.49 -19.68
N GLY A 236 18.02 -6.71 -19.33
CA GLY A 236 19.34 -7.25 -19.65
C GLY A 236 19.58 -7.31 -21.16
N LEU A 237 18.61 -7.80 -21.93
CA LEU A 237 18.73 -7.82 -23.40
C LEU A 237 18.88 -6.40 -23.97
N PHE A 238 18.12 -5.43 -23.46
CA PHE A 238 18.19 -4.05 -23.93
C PHE A 238 19.55 -3.41 -23.62
N THR A 239 20.05 -3.58 -22.39
CA THR A 239 21.38 -3.09 -22.00
C THR A 239 22.48 -3.79 -22.77
N PHE A 240 22.41 -5.11 -22.95
CA PHE A 240 23.35 -5.87 -23.80
C PHE A 240 23.40 -5.32 -25.22
N LEU A 241 22.26 -5.07 -25.86
CA LEU A 241 22.21 -4.51 -27.23
C LEU A 241 22.82 -3.10 -27.32
N ILE A 242 22.62 -2.26 -26.30
CA ILE A 242 23.27 -0.95 -26.23
C ILE A 242 24.78 -1.10 -26.15
N GLY A 243 25.28 -1.95 -25.26
CA GLY A 243 26.69 -2.20 -25.11
C GLY A 243 27.33 -2.76 -26.40
N LEU A 244 26.63 -3.70 -27.05
CA LEU A 244 27.04 -4.25 -28.34
C LEU A 244 27.12 -3.18 -29.44
N ALA A 245 26.13 -2.27 -29.48
CA ALA A 245 26.14 -1.15 -30.44
C ALA A 245 27.35 -0.22 -30.23
N ILE A 246 27.70 0.05 -28.96
CA ILE A 246 28.89 0.83 -28.61
C ILE A 246 30.16 0.12 -29.10
N GLU A 247 30.30 -1.17 -28.87
CA GLU A 247 31.45 -1.96 -29.34
C GLU A 247 31.54 -1.97 -30.87
N CYS A 248 30.43 -2.20 -31.56
CA CYS A 248 30.40 -2.13 -33.02
C CYS A 248 30.80 -0.74 -33.55
N TYR A 249 30.38 0.32 -32.86
CA TYR A 249 30.80 1.68 -33.22
C TYR A 249 32.29 1.93 -33.02
N VAL A 250 32.88 1.45 -31.94
CA VAL A 250 34.34 1.54 -31.69
C VAL A 250 35.12 0.76 -32.73
N LEU A 251 34.64 -0.43 -33.12
CA LEU A 251 35.23 -1.22 -34.20
C LEU A 251 35.14 -0.49 -35.56
N TYR A 252 34.00 0.15 -35.84
CA TYR A 252 33.83 0.97 -37.06
C TYR A 252 34.86 2.11 -37.11
N LEU A 253 35.04 2.86 -36.02
CA LEU A 253 36.06 3.92 -35.93
C LEU A 253 37.46 3.40 -36.19
N LYS A 254 37.77 2.21 -35.66
CA LYS A 254 39.07 1.57 -35.85
C LYS A 254 39.36 1.17 -37.31
N TYR A 255 38.42 0.43 -37.92
CA TYR A 255 38.68 -0.22 -39.22
C TYR A 255 38.33 0.67 -40.44
N PHE A 256 37.35 1.56 -40.32
CA PHE A 256 36.92 2.40 -41.42
C PHE A 256 37.46 3.84 -41.32
N MET A 257 37.59 4.38 -40.08
CA MET A 257 38.10 5.74 -39.89
C MET A 257 39.59 5.77 -39.55
N GLY A 258 40.22 4.61 -39.31
CA GLY A 258 41.67 4.51 -39.01
C GLY A 258 42.06 5.02 -37.62
N GLU A 259 41.11 5.24 -36.73
CA GLU A 259 41.37 5.78 -35.38
C GLU A 259 41.89 4.70 -34.43
N PRO A 260 42.96 4.97 -33.63
CA PRO A 260 43.52 3.98 -32.72
C PRO A 260 42.57 3.74 -31.52
N PHE A 261 42.48 2.48 -31.04
CA PHE A 261 41.68 2.13 -29.84
C PHE A 261 42.03 2.97 -28.63
N ALA A 262 43.27 3.37 -28.46
CA ALA A 262 43.68 4.21 -27.32
C ALA A 262 42.94 5.53 -27.23
N LYS A 263 42.44 6.09 -28.35
CA LYS A 263 41.64 7.31 -28.39
C LYS A 263 40.23 7.08 -27.82
N HIS A 264 39.71 5.85 -27.93
CA HIS A 264 38.33 5.50 -27.57
C HIS A 264 38.26 4.47 -26.44
N ILE A 265 39.32 4.31 -25.65
CA ILE A 265 39.41 3.28 -24.59
C ILE A 265 38.31 3.43 -23.55
N ALA A 266 37.95 4.65 -23.20
CA ALA A 266 36.86 4.91 -22.24
C ALA A 266 35.51 4.43 -22.79
N LEU A 267 35.22 4.64 -24.08
CA LEU A 267 33.99 4.21 -24.74
C LEU A 267 33.95 2.68 -24.88
N LEU A 268 35.06 2.05 -25.23
CA LEU A 268 35.22 0.59 -25.28
C LEU A 268 34.98 -0.03 -23.91
N MET A 269 35.62 0.50 -22.86
CA MET A 269 35.35 0.00 -21.48
C MET A 269 33.94 0.18 -21.04
N LEU A 270 33.28 1.29 -21.43
CA LEU A 270 31.86 1.53 -21.14
C LEU A 270 30.97 0.49 -21.84
N GLY A 271 31.25 0.18 -23.13
CA GLY A 271 30.53 -0.83 -23.88
C GLY A 271 30.62 -2.20 -23.24
N VAL A 272 31.87 -2.63 -22.89
CA VAL A 272 32.09 -3.89 -22.17
C VAL A 272 31.36 -3.92 -20.82
N LEU A 273 31.43 -2.84 -20.04
CA LEU A 273 30.75 -2.76 -18.76
C LEU A 273 29.22 -2.94 -18.91
N ILE A 274 28.61 -2.25 -19.88
CA ILE A 274 27.20 -2.34 -20.19
C ILE A 274 26.79 -3.75 -20.62
N ILE A 275 27.62 -4.43 -21.41
CA ILE A 275 27.41 -5.84 -21.82
C ILE A 275 27.43 -6.77 -20.60
N VAL A 276 28.40 -6.58 -19.70
CA VAL A 276 28.56 -7.45 -18.51
C VAL A 276 27.42 -7.24 -17.50
N VAL A 277 26.88 -6.02 -17.40
CA VAL A 277 25.77 -5.70 -16.51
C VAL A 277 24.43 -6.18 -17.09
N GLY A 278 24.26 -6.25 -18.41
CA GLY A 278 23.05 -6.72 -19.08
C GLY A 278 22.97 -8.24 -19.10
#